data_100783c900d0ed7c6154030aa1bc6033
#
_entry.id   100783c900d0ed7c6154030aa1bc6033
#
_cell.length_a   1.000
_cell.length_b   1.000
_cell.length_c   1.000
_cell.angle_alpha   90.00
_cell.angle_beta   90.00
_cell.angle_gamma   90.00
#
_symmetry.space_group_name_H-M   'P 1'
#
loop_
_entity.id
_entity.type
_entity.pdbx_description
1 polymer ?
#
loop_
_entity_poly.entity_id
_entity_poly.type
_entity_poly.pdbx_seq_one_letter_code
_entity_poly.pdbx_strand_id
1 'polypeptide(L)' 'MRLHVKCHSAPWENTTTDKDEAIDLAFNLAEDYQCDVDLLYDTLMPSGSTSRVVYTTISPS' A
#
# COMPACT_ATOMS: atom_id res chain seq x y z
N MET A 1 -11.63 6.64 -0.54
CA MET A 1 -10.88 5.62 0.21
C MET A 1 -9.40 5.99 0.21
N ARG A 2 -8.75 5.91 1.35
CA ARG A 2 -7.32 6.21 1.46
C ARG A 2 -6.52 4.92 1.34
N LEU A 3 -5.53 4.93 0.46
CA LEU A 3 -4.66 3.80 0.22
C LEU A 3 -3.25 4.12 0.71
N HIS A 4 -2.59 3.11 1.28
CA HIS A 4 -1.22 3.23 1.77
C HIS A 4 -0.33 2.28 0.98
N VAL A 5 0.82 2.76 0.54
CA VAL A 5 1.80 1.97 -0.19
C VAL A 5 3.03 1.86 0.70
N LYS A 6 3.30 0.66 1.17
CA LYS A 6 4.39 0.42 2.13
C LYS A 6 5.36 -0.60 1.60
N CYS A 7 6.63 -0.21 1.51
CA CYS A 7 7.72 -1.09 1.11
C CYS A 7 8.30 -1.79 2.33
N HIS A 8 8.49 -3.11 2.27
CA HIS A 8 9.04 -3.88 3.38
C HIS A 8 10.46 -3.47 3.76
N SER A 9 11.23 -2.98 2.79
CA SER A 9 12.62 -2.59 3.00
C SER A 9 12.82 -1.14 3.40
N ALA A 10 11.75 -0.35 3.44
CA ALA A 10 11.82 1.08 3.72
C ALA A 10 10.98 1.42 4.95
N PRO A 11 11.43 2.38 5.78
CA PRO A 11 10.68 2.78 6.96
C PRO A 11 9.52 3.74 6.68
N TRP A 12 9.37 4.19 5.43
CA TRP A 12 8.36 5.18 5.05
C TRP A 12 7.21 4.52 4.28
N GLU A 13 6.10 5.21 4.23
CA GLU A 13 4.97 4.80 3.40
C GLU A 13 4.40 6.00 2.66
N ASN A 14 3.80 5.75 1.51
CA ASN A 14 3.11 6.75 0.72
C ASN A 14 1.61 6.57 0.86
N THR A 15 0.88 7.66 0.75
CA THR A 15 -0.57 7.65 0.88
C THR A 15 -1.18 8.31 -0.36
N THR A 16 -2.22 7.71 -0.90
CA THR A 16 -2.95 8.27 -2.04
C THR A 16 -4.43 7.89 -1.95
N THR A 17 -5.27 8.64 -2.63
CA THR A 17 -6.69 8.33 -2.72
C THR A 17 -7.07 7.71 -4.07
N ASP A 18 -6.12 7.63 -5.00
CA ASP A 18 -6.34 7.09 -6.33
C ASP A 18 -5.76 5.68 -6.39
N LYS A 19 -6.64 4.68 -6.66
CA LYS A 19 -6.25 3.28 -6.70
C LYS A 19 -5.23 3.00 -7.81
N ASP A 20 -5.45 3.56 -9.00
CA ASP A 20 -4.54 3.33 -10.12
C ASP A 20 -3.16 3.92 -9.84
N GLU A 21 -3.13 5.11 -9.25
CA GLU A 21 -1.87 5.74 -8.84
C GLU A 21 -1.16 4.91 -7.78
N ALA A 22 -1.90 4.35 -6.83
CA ALA A 22 -1.32 3.49 -5.79
C ALA A 22 -0.70 2.24 -6.39
N ILE A 23 -1.36 1.61 -7.36
CA ILE A 23 -0.85 0.42 -8.02
C ILE A 23 0.43 0.74 -8.81
N ASP A 24 0.43 1.82 -9.58
CA ASP A 24 1.60 2.25 -10.34
C ASP A 24 2.78 2.55 -9.42
N LEU A 25 2.52 3.24 -8.33
CA LEU A 25 3.57 3.55 -7.35
C LEU A 25 4.13 2.28 -6.72
N ALA A 26 3.25 1.33 -6.39
CA ALA A 26 3.69 0.06 -5.80
C ALA A 26 4.58 -0.73 -6.76
N PHE A 27 4.22 -0.79 -8.04
CA PHE A 27 5.06 -1.45 -9.04
C PHE A 27 6.43 -0.77 -9.16
N ASN A 28 6.46 0.56 -9.22
CA ASN A 28 7.71 1.30 -9.33
C ASN A 28 8.60 1.07 -8.12
N LEU A 29 8.03 1.09 -6.92
CA LEU A 29 8.79 0.88 -5.70
C LEU A 29 9.32 -0.56 -5.61
N ALA A 30 8.51 -1.53 -6.02
CA ALA A 30 8.95 -2.93 -6.01
C ALA A 30 10.15 -3.13 -6.93
N GLU A 31 10.13 -2.52 -8.11
CA GLU A 31 11.24 -2.61 -9.07
C GLU A 31 12.47 -1.86 -8.56
N ASP A 32 12.28 -0.64 -8.05
CA ASP A 32 13.40 0.20 -7.61
C ASP A 32 14.13 -0.38 -6.41
N TYR A 33 13.39 -0.90 -5.45
CA TYR A 33 13.97 -1.41 -4.20
C TYR A 33 14.11 -2.93 -4.18
N GLN A 34 13.60 -3.62 -5.22
CA GLN A 34 13.66 -5.08 -5.31
C GLN A 34 13.14 -5.75 -4.05
N CYS A 35 11.95 -5.32 -3.61
CA CYS A 35 11.31 -5.84 -2.42
C CYS A 35 9.79 -5.91 -2.60
N ASP A 36 9.14 -6.63 -1.70
CA ASP A 36 7.68 -6.69 -1.69
C ASP A 36 7.11 -5.36 -1.21
N VAL A 37 6.05 -4.90 -1.88
CA VAL A 37 5.37 -3.66 -1.54
C VAL A 37 3.91 -3.98 -1.25
N ASP A 38 3.45 -3.67 -0.05
CA ASP A 38 2.07 -3.87 0.36
C ASP A 38 1.21 -2.67 -0.02
N LEU A 39 0.04 -2.97 -0.55
CA LEU A 39 -1.01 -1.98 -0.80
C LEU A 39 -2.09 -2.20 0.25
N LEU A 40 -2.30 -1.20 1.08
CA LEU A 40 -3.23 -1.31 2.21
C LEU A 40 -4.32 -0.24 2.09
N TYR A 41 -5.46 -0.51 2.70
CA TYR A 41 -6.53 0.47 2.79
C TYR A 41 -7.12 0.48 4.21
N ASP A 42 -7.72 1.62 4.58
CA ASP A 42 -8.38 1.75 5.87
C ASP A 42 -9.85 1.38 5.71
N THR A 43 -10.37 0.60 6.65
CA THR A 43 -11.79 0.26 6.68
C THR A 43 -12.37 0.65 8.02
N LEU A 44 -13.65 1.08 8.02
CA LEU A 44 -14.36 1.46 9.23
C LEU A 44 -14.94 0.21 9.89
N MET A 45 -14.60 0.01 11.15
CA MET A 45 -15.12 -1.11 11.93
C MET A 45 -16.47 -0.76 12.54
N PRO A 46 -17.32 -1.76 12.87
CA PRO A 46 -18.59 -1.51 13.53
C PRO A 46 -18.46 -0.76 14.87
N SER A 47 -17.30 -0.85 15.53
CA SER A 47 -17.02 -0.14 16.78
C SER A 47 -16.73 1.34 16.58
N GLY A 48 -16.65 1.81 15.33
CA GLY A 48 -16.32 3.20 15.01
C GLY A 48 -14.84 3.47 14.83
N SER A 49 -13.98 2.48 15.10
CA SER A 49 -12.54 2.61 14.85
C SER A 49 -12.19 2.21 13.42
N THR A 50 -10.99 2.58 12.96
CA THR A 50 -10.51 2.18 11.64
C THR A 50 -9.51 1.04 11.79
N SER A 51 -9.47 0.16 10.78
CA SER A 51 -8.52 -0.93 10.71
C SER A 51 -7.84 -0.90 9.35
N ARG A 52 -6.54 -1.21 9.33
CA ARG A 52 -5.76 -1.25 8.08
C ARG A 52 -5.71 -2.67 7.56
N VAL A 53 -6.09 -2.85 6.30
CA VAL A 53 -6.19 -4.16 5.67
C VAL A 53 -5.30 -4.19 4.44
N VAL A 54 -4.56 -5.29 4.25
CA VAL A 54 -3.73 -5.48 3.05
C VAL A 54 -4.67 -5.81 1.89
N TYR A 55 -4.65 -4.95 0.86
CA TYR A 55 -5.41 -5.16 -0.36
C TYR A 55 -4.70 -6.15 -1.27
N THR A 56 -3.41 -5.94 -1.49
CA THR A 56 -2.59 -6.83 -2.31
C THR A 56 -1.11 -6.55 -2.01
N THR A 57 -0.25 -7.48 -2.41
CA THR A 57 1.20 -7.30 -2.32
C THR A 57 1.79 -7.42 -3.72
N ILE A 58 2.61 -6.44 -4.08
CA ILE A 58 3.30 -6.40 -5.37
C ILE A 58 4.73 -6.85 -5.15
N SER A 59 5.14 -7.90 -5.87
CA SER A 59 6.51 -8.40 -5.79
C SER A 59 7.32 -7.93 -6.99
N PRO A 60 8.65 -7.77 -6.84
CA PRO A 60 9.51 -7.39 -7.97
C PRO A 60 9.58 -8.52 -9.01
N SER A 61 9.79 -8.15 -10.23
CA SER A 61 9.95 -9.13 -11.33
C SER A 61 11.37 -9.65 -11.43
#